data_b0e37a244857c661d21ae863a8f901d7
#
_entry.id   b0e37a244857c661d21ae863a8f901d7
#
_cell.length_a   1.000
_cell.length_b   1.000
_cell.length_c   1.000
_cell.angle_alpha   90.00
_cell.angle_beta   90.00
_cell.angle_gamma   90.00
#
_symmetry.space_group_name_H-M   'P 1'
#
loop_
_entity.id
_entity.type
_entity.pdbx_description
1 polymer ?
#
loop_
_entity_poly.entity_id
_entity_poly.type
_entity_poly.pdbx_seq_one_letter_code
_entity_poly.pdbx_strand_id
1 'polypeptide(L)'
;RVALLLKRVGLSPDMANRYPHEFSGGQRQRICIARALSLKPQIIVADECVAALDVSIRAQVVNLMMELQEEMGLSYIFISHDMGVVERISHRVAVMYLGQIVEMGSRRAVLGNPLHPYTQKLLSAVPIADPQERNLLKLLNLSDLPSPVRKVGDDPVIEPLVEVEPGHFVAKHVVGTMEGHK
;
A
#
# COMPACT_ATOMS: atom_id res chain seq x y z
N ARG A 1 -7.72 26.59 16.31
CA ARG A 1 -6.87 25.65 15.58
C ARG A 1 -7.59 24.32 15.32
N VAL A 2 -8.20 23.70 16.34
CA VAL A 2 -8.96 22.43 16.20
C VAL A 2 -10.09 22.57 15.18
N ALA A 3 -10.95 23.60 15.30
CA ALA A 3 -12.04 23.86 14.37
C ALA A 3 -11.58 23.96 12.89
N LEU A 4 -10.41 24.57 12.66
CA LEU A 4 -9.85 24.66 11.31
C LEU A 4 -9.40 23.30 10.77
N LEU A 5 -8.81 22.47 11.60
CA LEU A 5 -8.37 21.11 11.23
C LEU A 5 -9.57 20.21 10.95
N LEU A 6 -10.62 20.27 11.77
CA LEU A 6 -11.86 19.52 11.53
C LEU A 6 -12.50 19.92 10.19
N LYS A 7 -12.63 21.23 9.92
CA LYS A 7 -13.11 21.71 8.61
C LYS A 7 -12.29 21.17 7.44
N ARG A 8 -10.96 21.17 7.58
CA ARG A 8 -10.04 20.71 6.51
C ARG A 8 -10.22 19.23 6.16
N VAL A 9 -10.61 18.41 7.12
CA VAL A 9 -10.92 16.99 6.89
C VAL A 9 -12.41 16.72 6.64
N GLY A 10 -13.20 17.77 6.38
CA GLY A 10 -14.63 17.66 6.06
C GLY A 10 -15.52 17.30 7.25
N LEU A 11 -15.12 17.69 8.48
CA LEU A 11 -15.90 17.50 9.69
C LEU A 11 -16.41 18.85 10.23
N SER A 12 -17.60 18.86 10.86
CA SER A 12 -18.11 20.06 11.52
C SER A 12 -17.26 20.42 12.74
N PRO A 13 -16.93 21.72 12.94
CA PRO A 13 -16.27 22.19 14.15
C PRO A 13 -17.00 21.86 15.45
N ASP A 14 -18.34 21.76 15.40
CA ASP A 14 -19.17 21.41 16.58
C ASP A 14 -18.88 20.01 17.13
N MET A 15 -18.21 19.17 16.33
CA MET A 15 -17.79 17.83 16.75
C MET A 15 -16.56 17.86 17.67
N ALA A 16 -15.94 19.02 17.92
CA ALA A 16 -14.71 19.14 18.71
C ALA A 16 -14.80 18.60 20.16
N ASN A 17 -16.01 18.61 20.73
CA ASN A 17 -16.26 18.16 22.10
C ASN A 17 -16.82 16.74 22.21
N ARG A 18 -16.92 16.01 21.09
CA ARG A 18 -17.42 14.63 21.07
C ARG A 18 -16.33 13.63 21.48
N TYR A 19 -16.77 12.54 22.08
CA TYR A 19 -15.89 11.42 22.42
C TYR A 19 -15.70 10.47 21.23
N PRO A 20 -14.58 9.70 21.18
CA PRO A 20 -14.27 8.83 20.06
C PRO A 20 -15.36 7.81 19.69
N HIS A 21 -16.12 7.33 20.66
CA HIS A 21 -17.22 6.37 20.44
C HIS A 21 -18.45 6.99 19.75
N GLU A 22 -18.55 8.32 19.72
CA GLU A 22 -19.65 9.05 19.06
C GLU A 22 -19.38 9.31 17.56
N PHE A 23 -18.25 8.81 17.03
CA PHE A 23 -17.88 8.97 15.63
C PHE A 23 -17.98 7.65 14.87
N SER A 24 -18.39 7.72 13.59
CA SER A 24 -18.28 6.59 12.66
C SER A 24 -16.82 6.24 12.38
N GLY A 25 -16.56 5.05 11.80
CA GLY A 25 -15.22 4.63 11.41
C GLY A 25 -14.52 5.63 10.50
N GLY A 26 -15.21 6.10 9.46
CA GLY A 26 -14.68 7.11 8.54
C GLY A 26 -14.43 8.47 9.19
N GLN A 27 -15.29 8.90 10.11
CA GLN A 27 -15.09 10.13 10.89
C GLN A 27 -13.87 10.01 11.81
N ARG A 28 -13.70 8.87 12.49
CA ARG A 28 -12.49 8.60 13.30
C ARG A 28 -11.23 8.66 12.45
N GLN A 29 -11.26 8.10 11.23
CA GLN A 29 -10.12 8.16 10.33
C GLN A 29 -9.79 9.61 9.92
N ARG A 30 -10.79 10.42 9.59
CA ARG A 30 -10.61 11.86 9.29
C ARG A 30 -10.02 12.62 10.47
N ILE A 31 -10.38 12.28 11.72
CA ILE A 31 -9.79 12.85 12.94
C ILE A 31 -8.31 12.44 13.06
N CYS A 32 -7.95 11.18 12.77
CA CYS A 32 -6.56 10.74 12.77
C CYS A 32 -5.72 11.52 11.75
N ILE A 33 -6.26 11.78 10.55
CA ILE A 33 -5.62 12.63 9.54
C ILE A 33 -5.46 14.07 10.08
N ALA A 34 -6.53 14.66 10.64
CA ALA A 34 -6.47 16.00 11.22
C ALA A 34 -5.42 16.12 12.34
N ARG A 35 -5.28 15.07 13.15
CA ARG A 35 -4.25 14.96 14.19
C ARG A 35 -2.83 14.98 13.60
N ALA A 36 -2.59 14.18 12.54
CA ALA A 36 -1.30 14.18 11.86
C ALA A 36 -0.98 15.56 11.27
N LEU A 37 -1.94 16.21 10.63
CA LEU A 37 -1.79 17.55 10.06
C LEU A 37 -1.53 18.65 11.09
N SER A 38 -1.86 18.42 12.37
CA SER A 38 -1.69 19.41 13.43
C SER A 38 -0.23 19.83 13.66
N LEU A 39 0.72 18.97 13.30
CA LEU A 39 2.16 19.19 13.40
C LEU A 39 2.74 19.88 12.14
N LYS A 40 1.93 20.13 11.11
CA LYS A 40 2.37 20.65 9.79
C LYS A 40 3.53 19.83 9.20
N PRO A 41 3.38 18.50 9.09
CA PRO A 41 4.44 17.65 8.58
C PRO A 41 4.65 17.89 7.08
N GLN A 42 5.84 17.52 6.58
CA GLN A 42 6.12 17.39 5.15
C GLN A 42 5.81 15.97 4.65
N ILE A 43 5.95 14.98 5.53
CA ILE A 43 5.72 13.56 5.21
C ILE A 43 4.77 12.98 6.25
N ILE A 44 3.80 12.19 5.79
CA ILE A 44 2.88 11.41 6.62
C ILE A 44 3.04 9.93 6.29
N VAL A 45 3.24 9.10 7.31
CA VAL A 45 3.19 7.63 7.17
C VAL A 45 1.75 7.19 7.47
N ALA A 46 1.12 6.58 6.47
CA ALA A 46 -0.24 6.07 6.51
C ALA A 46 -0.21 4.54 6.44
N ASP A 47 -0.17 3.90 7.61
CA ASP A 47 -0.08 2.46 7.75
C ASP A 47 -1.47 1.86 7.93
N GLU A 48 -1.92 1.05 6.96
CA GLU A 48 -3.22 0.37 6.91
C GLU A 48 -4.42 1.30 7.22
N CYS A 49 -4.27 2.58 6.98
CA CYS A 49 -5.17 3.61 7.49
C CYS A 49 -6.61 3.57 6.93
N VAL A 50 -6.86 2.78 5.88
CA VAL A 50 -8.20 2.64 5.26
C VAL A 50 -8.70 1.19 5.24
N ALA A 51 -7.96 0.23 5.81
CA ALA A 51 -8.26 -1.20 5.74
C ALA A 51 -9.61 -1.57 6.38
N ALA A 52 -9.95 -0.94 7.51
CA ALA A 52 -11.17 -1.22 8.27
C ALA A 52 -12.42 -0.45 7.79
N LEU A 53 -12.33 0.26 6.66
CA LEU A 53 -13.42 1.08 6.12
C LEU A 53 -14.16 0.33 5.00
N ASP A 54 -15.46 0.53 4.91
CA ASP A 54 -16.23 0.10 3.76
C ASP A 54 -15.78 0.82 2.47
N VAL A 55 -16.12 0.24 1.31
CA VAL A 55 -15.61 0.68 0.00
C VAL A 55 -15.90 2.16 -0.27
N SER A 56 -17.10 2.64 0.06
CA SER A 56 -17.52 4.01 -0.25
C SER A 56 -16.82 5.03 0.65
N ILE A 57 -16.70 4.74 1.92
CA ILE A 57 -16.00 5.59 2.91
C ILE A 57 -14.48 5.58 2.64
N ARG A 58 -13.92 4.42 2.28
CA ARG A 58 -12.52 4.29 1.86
C ARG A 58 -12.20 5.23 0.70
N ALA A 59 -13.02 5.20 -0.35
CA ALA A 59 -12.84 6.09 -1.51
C ALA A 59 -12.87 7.57 -1.12
N GLN A 60 -13.76 7.98 -0.22
CA GLN A 60 -13.83 9.35 0.28
C GLN A 60 -12.58 9.76 1.07
N VAL A 61 -12.04 8.86 1.91
CA VAL A 61 -10.82 9.13 2.69
C VAL A 61 -9.60 9.23 1.79
N VAL A 62 -9.49 8.34 0.79
CA VAL A 62 -8.41 8.38 -0.20
C VAL A 62 -8.44 9.68 -1.00
N ASN A 63 -9.62 10.11 -1.48
CA ASN A 63 -9.78 11.39 -2.18
C ASN A 63 -9.36 12.56 -1.30
N LEU A 64 -9.82 12.60 -0.05
CA LEU A 64 -9.39 13.62 0.91
C LEU A 64 -7.87 13.67 1.07
N MET A 65 -7.20 12.51 1.15
CA MET A 65 -5.74 12.47 1.26
C MET A 65 -5.05 13.02 0.02
N MET A 66 -5.58 12.75 -1.18
CA MET A 66 -5.06 13.30 -2.44
C MET A 66 -5.26 14.82 -2.51
N GLU A 67 -6.44 15.33 -2.14
CA GLU A 67 -6.72 16.78 -2.05
C GLU A 67 -5.74 17.47 -1.09
N LEU A 68 -5.53 16.90 0.10
CA LEU A 68 -4.57 17.43 1.08
C LEU A 68 -3.13 17.39 0.57
N GLN A 69 -2.76 16.37 -0.23
CA GLN A 69 -1.46 16.30 -0.87
C GLN A 69 -1.23 17.48 -1.82
N GLU A 70 -2.20 17.75 -2.67
CA GLU A 70 -2.13 18.87 -3.64
C GLU A 70 -2.13 20.23 -2.93
N GLU A 71 -3.06 20.45 -1.99
CA GLU A 71 -3.21 21.73 -1.30
C GLU A 71 -2.02 22.09 -0.41
N MET A 72 -1.41 21.10 0.22
CA MET A 72 -0.39 21.31 1.26
C MET A 72 1.03 20.91 0.84
N GLY A 73 1.20 20.34 -0.36
CA GLY A 73 2.49 19.84 -0.82
C GLY A 73 3.00 18.66 0.03
N LEU A 74 2.09 17.83 0.56
CA LEU A 74 2.44 16.71 1.42
C LEU A 74 3.01 15.53 0.62
N SER A 75 3.91 14.78 1.23
CA SER A 75 4.32 13.47 0.77
C SER A 75 3.74 12.38 1.67
N TYR A 76 3.31 11.27 1.07
CA TYR A 76 2.83 10.10 1.82
C TYR A 76 3.74 8.90 1.63
N ILE A 77 4.00 8.18 2.72
CA ILE A 77 4.40 6.77 2.69
C ILE A 77 3.12 6.00 3.03
N PHE A 78 2.50 5.40 2.02
CA PHE A 78 1.22 4.71 2.15
C PHE A 78 1.43 3.20 2.15
N ILE A 79 1.08 2.52 3.25
CA ILE A 79 1.19 1.07 3.40
C ILE A 79 -0.21 0.47 3.32
N SER A 80 -0.41 -0.46 2.40
CA SER A 80 -1.69 -1.15 2.21
C SER A 80 -1.50 -2.47 1.48
N HIS A 81 -2.42 -3.41 1.73
CA HIS A 81 -2.57 -4.63 0.96
C HIS A 81 -3.67 -4.51 -0.12
N ASP A 82 -4.39 -3.41 -0.18
CA ASP A 82 -5.44 -3.14 -1.18
C ASP A 82 -4.81 -2.52 -2.44
N MET A 83 -4.65 -3.33 -3.48
CA MET A 83 -4.02 -2.88 -4.73
C MET A 83 -4.80 -1.78 -5.43
N GLY A 84 -6.12 -1.76 -5.35
CA GLY A 84 -6.94 -0.69 -5.94
C GLY A 84 -6.69 0.67 -5.28
N VAL A 85 -6.47 0.68 -3.97
CA VAL A 85 -6.07 1.89 -3.24
C VAL A 85 -4.65 2.31 -3.61
N VAL A 86 -3.70 1.35 -3.64
CA VAL A 86 -2.31 1.61 -4.02
C VAL A 86 -2.25 2.19 -5.43
N GLU A 87 -2.97 1.61 -6.38
CA GLU A 87 -3.03 2.09 -7.76
C GLU A 87 -3.55 3.53 -7.85
N ARG A 88 -4.54 3.88 -7.03
CA ARG A 88 -5.16 5.21 -7.07
C ARG A 88 -4.27 6.30 -6.48
N ILE A 89 -3.62 6.06 -5.35
CA ILE A 89 -2.92 7.11 -4.58
C ILE A 89 -1.43 7.20 -4.88
N SER A 90 -0.77 6.11 -5.32
CA SER A 90 0.67 6.06 -5.40
C SER A 90 1.23 6.59 -6.73
N HIS A 91 2.39 7.25 -6.68
CA HIS A 91 3.23 7.58 -7.83
C HIS A 91 4.31 6.53 -8.05
N ARG A 92 4.86 6.03 -6.94
CA ARG A 92 5.85 4.95 -6.90
C ARG A 92 5.36 3.86 -5.96
N VAL A 93 5.71 2.62 -6.26
CA VAL A 93 5.34 1.44 -5.49
C VAL A 93 6.60 0.70 -5.09
N ALA A 94 6.66 0.22 -3.86
CA ALA A 94 7.64 -0.74 -3.39
C ALA A 94 6.88 -1.96 -2.86
N VAL A 95 7.17 -3.13 -3.42
CA VAL A 95 6.59 -4.40 -2.97
C VAL A 95 7.53 -5.01 -1.95
N MET A 96 6.98 -5.30 -0.77
CA MET A 96 7.71 -5.91 0.33
C MET A 96 7.29 -7.37 0.51
N TYR A 97 8.27 -8.27 0.65
CA TYR A 97 8.06 -9.67 0.94
C TYR A 97 9.06 -10.15 1.98
N LEU A 98 8.58 -10.81 3.04
CA LEU A 98 9.39 -11.31 4.16
C LEU A 98 10.37 -10.28 4.74
N GLY A 99 9.93 -9.02 4.87
CA GLY A 99 10.73 -7.94 5.43
C GLY A 99 11.72 -7.28 4.46
N GLN A 100 11.71 -7.68 3.18
CA GLN A 100 12.59 -7.13 2.14
C GLN A 100 11.79 -6.49 1.02
N ILE A 101 12.32 -5.40 0.46
CA ILE A 101 11.78 -4.83 -0.78
C ILE A 101 12.28 -5.71 -1.93
N VAL A 102 11.35 -6.33 -2.65
CA VAL A 102 11.65 -7.26 -3.76
C VAL A 102 11.48 -6.61 -5.13
N GLU A 103 10.66 -5.58 -5.22
CA GLU A 103 10.46 -4.81 -6.45
C GLU A 103 10.07 -3.37 -6.10
N MET A 104 10.62 -2.39 -6.83
CA MET A 104 10.32 -0.98 -6.62
C MET A 104 10.43 -0.19 -7.93
N GLY A 105 9.45 0.68 -8.19
CA GLY A 105 9.45 1.49 -9.39
C GLY A 105 8.32 2.51 -9.44
N SER A 106 8.08 3.07 -10.64
CA SER A 106 6.86 3.82 -10.88
C SER A 106 5.64 2.90 -10.74
N ARG A 107 4.49 3.46 -10.35
CA ARG A 107 3.23 2.70 -10.30
C ARG A 107 2.99 1.90 -11.59
N ARG A 108 3.21 2.54 -12.74
CA ARG A 108 3.00 1.91 -14.06
C ARG A 108 3.95 0.74 -14.29
N ALA A 109 5.22 0.85 -13.90
CA ALA A 109 6.19 -0.22 -14.06
C ALA A 109 5.81 -1.42 -13.18
N VAL A 110 5.62 -1.21 -11.87
CA VAL A 110 5.39 -2.31 -10.92
C VAL A 110 4.02 -2.97 -11.09
N LEU A 111 2.94 -2.19 -11.32
CA LEU A 111 1.60 -2.76 -11.44
C LEU A 111 1.26 -3.20 -12.87
N GLY A 112 1.82 -2.54 -13.90
CA GLY A 112 1.55 -2.85 -15.30
C GLY A 112 2.49 -3.89 -15.92
N ASN A 113 3.74 -3.99 -15.41
CA ASN A 113 4.75 -4.95 -15.88
C ASN A 113 5.56 -5.50 -14.69
N PRO A 114 4.91 -6.27 -13.78
CA PRO A 114 5.57 -6.84 -12.63
C PRO A 114 6.62 -7.87 -13.07
N LEU A 115 7.84 -7.77 -12.53
CA LEU A 115 8.94 -8.65 -12.90
C LEU A 115 9.27 -9.66 -11.81
N HIS A 116 9.11 -9.29 -10.52
CA HIS A 116 9.37 -10.23 -9.44
C HIS A 116 8.22 -11.25 -9.29
N PRO A 117 8.50 -12.56 -9.14
CA PRO A 117 7.46 -13.60 -9.04
C PRO A 117 6.43 -13.35 -7.92
N TYR A 118 6.87 -12.79 -6.79
CA TYR A 118 5.93 -12.44 -5.71
C TYR A 118 4.97 -11.32 -6.12
N THR A 119 5.46 -10.28 -6.81
CA THR A 119 4.63 -9.18 -7.31
C THR A 119 3.60 -9.69 -8.30
N GLN A 120 4.00 -10.57 -9.21
CA GLN A 120 3.10 -11.21 -10.17
C GLN A 120 1.99 -12.00 -9.46
N LYS A 121 2.38 -12.80 -8.44
CA LYS A 121 1.43 -13.57 -7.63
C LYS A 121 0.48 -12.65 -6.84
N LEU A 122 1.01 -11.59 -6.24
CA LEU A 122 0.23 -10.62 -5.48
C LEU A 122 -0.84 -9.96 -6.38
N LEU A 123 -0.46 -9.53 -7.58
CA LEU A 123 -1.36 -8.90 -8.53
C LEU A 123 -2.37 -9.89 -9.14
N SER A 124 -1.96 -11.14 -9.39
CA SER A 124 -2.87 -12.19 -9.89
C SER A 124 -3.96 -12.58 -8.89
N ALA A 125 -3.75 -12.33 -7.61
CA ALA A 125 -4.74 -12.56 -6.55
C ALA A 125 -5.81 -11.46 -6.47
N VAL A 126 -5.60 -10.32 -7.14
CA VAL A 126 -6.59 -9.22 -7.19
C VAL A 126 -7.78 -9.67 -8.05
N PRO A 127 -9.02 -9.63 -7.53
CA PRO A 127 -10.19 -10.00 -8.32
C PRO A 127 -10.38 -9.04 -9.50
N ILE A 128 -10.37 -9.58 -10.71
CA ILE A 128 -10.69 -8.81 -11.92
C ILE A 128 -12.20 -8.73 -12.05
N ALA A 129 -12.70 -7.51 -12.21
CA ALA A 129 -14.13 -7.26 -12.36
C ALA A 129 -14.68 -7.79 -13.71
N ASP A 130 -13.84 -7.85 -14.76
CA ASP A 130 -14.23 -8.35 -16.06
C ASP A 130 -14.10 -9.89 -16.14
N PRO A 131 -15.22 -10.63 -16.34
CA PRO A 131 -15.20 -12.08 -16.48
C PRO A 131 -14.39 -12.58 -17.69
N GLN A 132 -14.21 -11.77 -18.73
CA GLN A 132 -13.51 -12.17 -19.96
C GLN A 132 -11.99 -12.17 -19.77
N GLU A 133 -11.47 -11.33 -18.88
CA GLU A 133 -10.04 -11.27 -18.58
C GLU A 133 -9.58 -12.31 -17.55
N ARG A 134 -10.52 -12.96 -16.83
CA ARG A 134 -10.21 -13.98 -15.79
C ARG A 134 -9.40 -15.17 -16.29
N ASN A 135 -9.48 -15.51 -17.57
CA ASN A 135 -8.84 -16.71 -18.13
C ASN A 135 -7.36 -16.50 -18.47
N LEU A 136 -6.90 -15.27 -18.64
CA LEU A 136 -5.50 -14.99 -18.99
C LEU A 136 -4.55 -15.11 -17.79
N LEU A 137 -5.02 -14.83 -16.57
CA LEU A 137 -4.19 -14.87 -15.36
C LEU A 137 -4.10 -16.26 -14.69
N LYS A 138 -4.95 -17.21 -15.07
CA LYS A 138 -4.89 -18.59 -14.54
C LYS A 138 -3.68 -19.41 -14.99
N LEU A 139 -2.92 -18.93 -15.96
CA LEU A 139 -1.76 -19.62 -16.54
C LEU A 139 -0.42 -19.26 -15.91
N LEU A 140 -0.38 -18.34 -14.96
CA LEU A 140 0.82 -18.13 -14.18
C LEU A 140 0.96 -19.33 -13.23
N ASN A 141 1.91 -20.22 -13.54
CA ASN A 141 2.28 -21.36 -12.69
C ASN A 141 2.57 -20.86 -11.27
N LEU A 142 1.63 -21.11 -10.38
CA LEU A 142 1.67 -20.72 -8.96
C LEU A 142 2.58 -21.63 -8.13
N SER A 143 3.37 -22.52 -8.78
CA SER A 143 4.34 -23.34 -8.14
C SER A 143 5.49 -22.49 -7.63
N ASP A 144 5.66 -22.52 -6.33
CA ASP A 144 6.92 -22.32 -5.63
C ASP A 144 7.39 -20.89 -5.34
N LEU A 145 6.51 -20.09 -4.73
CA LEU A 145 7.08 -19.18 -3.74
C LEU A 145 7.40 -20.02 -2.50
N PRO A 146 8.66 -20.00 -2.04
CA PRO A 146 9.06 -20.77 -0.87
C PRO A 146 8.22 -20.41 0.35
N SER A 147 7.98 -21.38 1.20
CA SER A 147 7.25 -21.19 2.45
C SER A 147 7.86 -20.02 3.25
N PRO A 148 7.05 -19.10 3.80
CA PRO A 148 7.54 -18.08 4.71
C PRO A 148 8.08 -18.64 6.03
N VAL A 149 7.87 -19.94 6.28
CA VAL A 149 8.33 -20.64 7.48
C VAL A 149 9.81 -20.96 7.32
N ARG A 150 10.65 -20.29 8.09
CA ARG A 150 12.09 -20.56 8.19
C ARG A 150 12.37 -21.50 9.35
N LYS A 151 13.42 -22.31 9.22
CA LYS A 151 13.94 -23.07 10.35
C LYS A 151 14.72 -22.14 11.27
N VAL A 152 14.79 -22.46 12.56
CA VAL A 152 15.62 -21.73 13.52
C VAL A 152 17.09 -21.84 13.09
N GLY A 153 17.74 -20.71 12.85
CA GLY A 153 19.13 -20.64 12.37
C GLY A 153 19.28 -20.29 10.88
N ASP A 154 18.19 -20.21 10.10
CA ASP A 154 18.26 -19.77 8.71
C ASP A 154 18.30 -18.23 8.67
N ASP A 155 19.46 -17.67 8.32
CA ASP A 155 19.58 -16.23 8.07
C ASP A 155 18.88 -15.84 6.77
N PRO A 156 18.22 -14.66 6.74
CA PRO A 156 17.62 -14.17 5.51
C PRO A 156 18.68 -13.83 4.49
N VAL A 157 18.65 -14.46 3.33
CA VAL A 157 19.45 -14.03 2.19
C VAL A 157 18.89 -12.71 1.69
N ILE A 158 19.67 -11.63 1.78
CA ILE A 158 19.30 -10.29 1.30
C ILE A 158 20.01 -10.08 -0.04
N GLU A 159 19.23 -10.08 -1.12
CA GLU A 159 19.74 -9.76 -2.43
C GLU A 159 19.54 -8.27 -2.76
N PRO A 160 20.53 -7.62 -3.36
CA PRO A 160 20.40 -6.24 -3.74
C PRO A 160 19.36 -6.07 -4.87
N LEU A 161 18.64 -4.96 -4.81
CA LEU A 161 17.82 -4.50 -5.93
C LEU A 161 18.72 -4.12 -7.11
N VAL A 162 18.37 -4.59 -8.30
CA VAL A 162 19.06 -4.27 -9.54
C VAL A 162 18.12 -3.45 -10.42
N GLU A 163 18.61 -2.36 -10.97
CA GLU A 163 17.86 -1.57 -11.93
C GLU A 163 17.79 -2.34 -13.26
N VAL A 164 16.57 -2.69 -13.65
CA VAL A 164 16.26 -3.46 -14.88
C VAL A 164 15.79 -2.56 -16.01
N GLU A 165 15.11 -1.48 -15.66
CA GLU A 165 14.69 -0.38 -16.53
C GLU A 165 14.86 0.94 -15.76
N PRO A 166 14.94 2.09 -16.42
CA PRO A 166 15.11 3.38 -15.75
C PRO A 166 14.09 3.60 -14.62
N GLY A 167 14.56 3.59 -13.37
CA GLY A 167 13.75 3.76 -12.16
C GLY A 167 12.94 2.53 -11.74
N HIS A 168 13.13 1.36 -12.40
CA HIS A 168 12.51 0.08 -12.03
C HIS A 168 13.56 -0.89 -11.49
N PHE A 169 13.43 -1.25 -10.23
CA PHE A 169 14.39 -2.06 -9.48
C PHE A 169 13.73 -3.37 -9.05
N VAL A 170 14.45 -4.48 -9.22
CA VAL A 170 13.96 -5.83 -8.90
C VAL A 170 15.06 -6.61 -8.20
N ALA A 171 14.71 -7.37 -7.16
CA ALA A 171 15.61 -8.33 -6.53
C ALA A 171 15.84 -9.52 -7.47
N LYS A 172 17.09 -9.95 -7.60
CA LYS A 172 17.48 -10.95 -8.60
C LYS A 172 17.02 -12.37 -8.30
N HIS A 173 16.69 -12.66 -7.06
CA HIS A 173 16.28 -14.02 -6.68
C HIS A 173 14.91 -14.05 -6.00
N VAL A 174 14.34 -15.24 -5.99
CA VAL A 174 13.11 -15.51 -5.25
C VAL A 174 13.47 -15.64 -3.77
N VAL A 175 13.00 -14.72 -2.94
CA VAL A 175 13.22 -14.76 -1.49
C VAL A 175 12.73 -16.10 -0.95
N GLY A 176 13.63 -16.89 -0.38
CA GLY A 176 13.32 -18.17 0.27
C GLY A 176 13.58 -19.43 -0.55
N THR A 177 14.19 -19.39 -1.73
CA THR A 177 14.71 -20.61 -2.36
C THR A 177 15.83 -21.17 -1.51
N MET A 178 15.54 -22.25 -0.79
CA MET A 178 16.61 -23.12 -0.34
C MET A 178 17.17 -23.86 -1.55
N GLU A 179 18.38 -23.53 -1.98
CA GLU A 179 19.14 -24.44 -2.81
C GLU A 179 19.47 -25.69 -1.98
N GLY A 180 19.04 -26.82 -2.52
CA GLY A 180 19.83 -28.04 -2.41
C GLY A 180 19.72 -28.83 -1.14
N HIS A 181 18.82 -29.79 -1.13
CA HIS A 181 19.21 -31.11 -0.65
C HIS A 181 19.53 -32.00 -1.88
N LYS A 182 20.84 -32.11 -2.20
CA LYS A 182 21.36 -33.34 -2.71
C LYS A 182 21.58 -34.30 -1.55
#